data_9afd18d0230941c04e78391113f5fa8c
#
_entry.id   9afd18d0230941c04e78391113f5fa8c
#
_cell.length_a   1.000
_cell.length_b   1.000
_cell.length_c   1.000
_cell.angle_alpha   90.00
_cell.angle_beta   90.00
_cell.angle_gamma   90.00
#
_symmetry.space_group_name_H-M   'P 1'
#
loop_
_entity.id
_entity.type
_entity.pdbx_description
1 polymer ?
#
loop_
_entity_poly.entity_id
_entity_poly.type
_entity_poly.pdbx_seq_one_letter_code
_entity_poly.pdbx_strand_id
1 'polypeptide(L)'
;RAIGKQLTCVFVDHGLLRKNEGDEVESVFGPEGQFDLNFIRVNAQERYYSKLAGVTEPEAKRKIIGEEFIRVFEEEAKKIGAVDFLAQGTIYPDVVESGLGGESAVIKSHHNVGGLPDFVDFKEIIEPLRDLFKDEVRKAGLELGIPEHLVFRQPFPGPGLGIRIIGEVTGDKVRIVQDADYIYREEVDKAVEAYKKENGKAPAWMPNQYFAALTNMRSVGVMGDERTYDYACLLYTSDAA
;
A
#
# COMPACT_ATOMS: atom_id res chain seq x y z
N ARG A 1 0.41 -19.74 -7.93
CA ARG A 1 0.90 -20.87 -8.75
C ARG A 1 0.20 -22.19 -8.42
N ALA A 2 -0.02 -22.52 -7.16
CA ALA A 2 -0.59 -23.82 -6.77
C ALA A 2 -2.00 -24.07 -7.34
N ILE A 3 -2.85 -23.04 -7.35
CA ILE A 3 -4.27 -23.15 -7.74
C ILE A 3 -4.60 -22.38 -9.04
N GLY A 4 -3.62 -21.68 -9.61
CA GLY A 4 -3.77 -20.98 -10.90
C GLY A 4 -5.02 -20.10 -10.95
N LYS A 5 -5.83 -20.29 -11.99
CA LYS A 5 -7.05 -19.50 -12.26
C LYS A 5 -8.21 -19.73 -11.29
N GLN A 6 -8.09 -20.62 -10.32
CA GLN A 6 -9.05 -20.71 -9.22
C GLN A 6 -8.92 -19.54 -8.24
N LEU A 7 -7.77 -18.82 -8.27
CA LEU A 7 -7.56 -17.60 -7.51
C LEU A 7 -7.95 -16.38 -8.33
N THR A 8 -8.87 -15.58 -7.82
CA THR A 8 -9.16 -14.25 -8.35
C THR A 8 -8.56 -13.20 -7.44
N CYS A 9 -7.69 -12.35 -7.99
CA CYS A 9 -7.03 -11.26 -7.28
C CYS A 9 -7.73 -9.95 -7.65
N VAL A 10 -8.30 -9.26 -6.65
CA VAL A 10 -8.88 -7.94 -6.83
C VAL A 10 -7.91 -6.90 -6.31
N PHE A 11 -7.40 -6.05 -7.19
CA PHE A 11 -6.52 -4.93 -6.87
C PHE A 11 -7.30 -3.62 -6.94
N VAL A 12 -7.49 -2.98 -5.79
CA VAL A 12 -8.21 -1.71 -5.70
C VAL A 12 -7.24 -0.56 -5.83
N ASP A 13 -7.28 0.11 -6.98
CA ASP A 13 -6.55 1.36 -7.19
C ASP A 13 -7.40 2.55 -6.69
N HIS A 14 -7.16 2.90 -5.46
CA HIS A 14 -7.86 3.99 -4.77
C HIS A 14 -7.24 5.38 -5.02
N GLY A 15 -6.27 5.49 -5.92
CA GLY A 15 -5.60 6.75 -6.24
C GLY A 15 -4.61 7.25 -5.18
N LEU A 16 -4.46 6.57 -4.05
CA LEU A 16 -3.55 6.95 -2.95
C LEU A 16 -2.31 6.06 -2.90
N LEU A 17 -2.05 5.34 -3.98
CA LEU A 17 -0.84 4.52 -4.17
C LEU A 17 0.38 5.41 -4.47
N ARG A 18 1.58 4.83 -4.35
CA ARG A 18 2.79 5.47 -4.86
C ARG A 18 2.68 5.69 -6.37
N LYS A 19 3.48 6.61 -6.88
CA LYS A 19 3.58 6.85 -8.32
C LYS A 19 3.89 5.55 -9.07
N ASN A 20 3.12 5.24 -10.08
CA ASN A 20 3.23 4.07 -10.95
C ASN A 20 3.04 2.69 -10.25
N GLU A 21 2.76 2.66 -8.94
CA GLU A 21 2.66 1.38 -8.19
C GLU A 21 1.55 0.47 -8.73
N GLY A 22 0.41 1.03 -9.14
CA GLY A 22 -0.68 0.25 -9.73
C GLY A 22 -0.28 -0.43 -11.03
N ASP A 23 0.42 0.29 -11.90
CA ASP A 23 0.89 -0.22 -13.20
C ASP A 23 2.00 -1.26 -13.01
N GLU A 24 2.88 -1.05 -12.03
CA GLU A 24 3.93 -1.99 -11.66
C GLU A 24 3.33 -3.33 -11.16
N VAL A 25 2.34 -3.28 -10.28
CA VAL A 25 1.65 -4.48 -9.79
C VAL A 25 0.94 -5.20 -10.93
N GLU A 26 0.24 -4.48 -11.80
CA GLU A 26 -0.45 -5.06 -12.95
C GLU A 26 0.52 -5.67 -13.96
N SER A 27 1.68 -5.07 -14.19
CA SER A 27 2.70 -5.62 -15.09
C SER A 27 3.25 -6.99 -14.63
N VAL A 28 3.22 -7.25 -13.32
CA VAL A 28 3.71 -8.53 -12.75
C VAL A 28 2.58 -9.54 -12.59
N PHE A 29 1.41 -9.12 -12.09
CA PHE A 29 0.32 -10.01 -11.72
C PHE A 29 -0.89 -9.95 -12.65
N GLY A 30 -0.93 -8.99 -13.55
CA GLY A 30 -2.01 -8.81 -14.53
C GLY A 30 -2.00 -9.85 -15.66
N PRO A 31 -2.93 -9.71 -16.62
CA PRO A 31 -3.12 -10.69 -17.70
C PRO A 31 -1.90 -10.92 -18.58
N GLU A 32 -1.06 -9.90 -18.75
CA GLU A 32 0.19 -9.98 -19.53
C GLU A 32 1.41 -10.22 -18.63
N GLY A 33 1.20 -10.38 -17.32
CA GLY A 33 2.24 -10.58 -16.33
C GLY A 33 2.81 -11.99 -16.32
N GLN A 34 3.84 -12.19 -15.50
CA GLN A 34 4.52 -13.49 -15.39
C GLN A 34 3.73 -14.56 -14.62
N PHE A 35 2.61 -14.21 -14.00
CA PHE A 35 1.75 -15.12 -13.24
C PHE A 35 0.41 -15.29 -13.95
N ASP A 36 -0.02 -16.54 -14.15
CA ASP A 36 -1.31 -16.87 -14.74
C ASP A 36 -2.43 -16.79 -13.68
N LEU A 37 -2.86 -15.58 -13.39
CA LEU A 37 -3.88 -15.28 -12.38
C LEU A 37 -5.11 -14.63 -13.03
N ASN A 38 -6.27 -14.80 -12.38
CA ASN A 38 -7.42 -13.95 -12.65
C ASN A 38 -7.20 -12.64 -11.89
N PHE A 39 -6.70 -11.61 -12.57
CA PHE A 39 -6.39 -10.31 -11.99
C PHE A 39 -7.42 -9.26 -12.43
N ILE A 40 -8.02 -8.59 -11.47
CA ILE A 40 -8.99 -7.52 -11.69
C ILE A 40 -8.44 -6.26 -11.04
N ARG A 41 -8.12 -5.23 -11.85
CA ARG A 41 -7.81 -3.89 -11.34
C ARG A 41 -9.06 -3.04 -11.35
N VAL A 42 -9.42 -2.52 -10.19
CA VAL A 42 -10.57 -1.63 -10.00
C VAL A 42 -10.06 -0.21 -9.83
N ASN A 43 -10.33 0.67 -10.79
CA ASN A 43 -10.06 2.10 -10.62
C ASN A 43 -11.16 2.74 -9.79
N ALA A 44 -10.85 3.08 -8.55
CA ALA A 44 -11.76 3.68 -7.61
C ALA A 44 -11.35 5.12 -7.18
N GLN A 45 -10.39 5.75 -7.88
CA GLN A 45 -9.78 7.03 -7.48
C GLN A 45 -10.82 8.12 -7.18
N GLU A 46 -11.72 8.40 -8.13
CA GLU A 46 -12.75 9.44 -7.97
C GLU A 46 -13.68 9.17 -6.78
N ARG A 47 -13.99 7.91 -6.54
CA ARG A 47 -14.81 7.47 -5.42
C ARG A 47 -14.16 7.80 -4.09
N TYR A 48 -12.86 7.50 -3.95
CA TYR A 48 -12.11 7.80 -2.73
C TYR A 48 -11.91 9.30 -2.55
N TYR A 49 -11.57 10.04 -3.60
CA TYR A 49 -11.41 11.49 -3.51
C TYR A 49 -12.71 12.17 -3.10
N SER A 50 -13.85 11.76 -3.64
CA SER A 50 -15.16 12.27 -3.26
C SER A 50 -15.49 12.03 -1.78
N LYS A 51 -15.13 10.87 -1.25
CA LYS A 51 -15.35 10.52 0.17
C LYS A 51 -14.41 11.25 1.13
N LEU A 52 -13.22 11.59 0.67
CA LEU A 52 -12.19 12.29 1.45
C LEU A 52 -12.30 13.81 1.37
N ALA A 53 -13.20 14.35 0.52
CA ALA A 53 -13.40 15.77 0.39
C ALA A 53 -13.75 16.42 1.74
N GLY A 54 -13.00 17.46 2.14
CA GLY A 54 -13.17 18.17 3.41
C GLY A 54 -12.68 17.41 4.65
N VAL A 55 -12.20 16.16 4.52
CA VAL A 55 -11.74 15.36 5.65
C VAL A 55 -10.27 15.66 5.96
N THR A 56 -10.00 16.20 7.14
CA THR A 56 -8.66 16.62 7.54
C THR A 56 -8.02 15.70 8.58
N GLU A 57 -8.83 15.10 9.45
CA GLU A 57 -8.37 14.28 10.56
C GLU A 57 -7.81 12.92 10.08
N PRO A 58 -6.58 12.55 10.48
CA PRO A 58 -5.94 11.33 10.02
C PRO A 58 -6.73 10.05 10.29
N GLU A 59 -7.33 9.95 11.48
CA GLU A 59 -8.10 8.76 11.85
C GLU A 59 -9.43 8.67 11.08
N ALA A 60 -10.07 9.80 10.80
CA ALA A 60 -11.26 9.83 9.94
C ALA A 60 -10.92 9.39 8.52
N LYS A 61 -9.81 9.87 7.96
CA LYS A 61 -9.31 9.40 6.65
C LYS A 61 -9.08 7.90 6.64
N ARG A 62 -8.37 7.37 7.65
CA ARG A 62 -8.09 5.95 7.78
C ARG A 62 -9.36 5.10 7.76
N LYS A 63 -10.37 5.51 8.54
CA LYS A 63 -11.67 4.82 8.58
C LYS A 63 -12.38 4.85 7.24
N ILE A 64 -12.50 6.03 6.61
CA ILE A 64 -13.16 6.17 5.32
C ILE A 64 -12.48 5.32 4.25
N ILE A 65 -11.14 5.33 4.19
CA ILE A 65 -10.38 4.55 3.22
C ILE A 65 -10.60 3.06 3.43
N GLY A 66 -10.58 2.59 4.68
CA GLY A 66 -10.82 1.20 5.02
C GLY A 66 -12.25 0.74 4.72
N GLU A 67 -13.25 1.51 5.12
CA GLU A 67 -14.66 1.21 4.82
C GLU A 67 -14.92 1.17 3.32
N GLU A 68 -14.37 2.12 2.58
CA GLU A 68 -14.59 2.19 1.14
C GLU A 68 -13.88 1.04 0.41
N PHE A 69 -12.72 0.59 0.90
CA PHE A 69 -12.05 -0.59 0.39
C PHE A 69 -12.94 -1.84 0.49
N ILE A 70 -13.57 -2.05 1.64
CA ILE A 70 -14.50 -3.17 1.82
C ILE A 70 -15.67 -3.10 0.86
N ARG A 71 -16.27 -1.91 0.68
CA ARG A 71 -17.39 -1.73 -0.24
C ARG A 71 -17.03 -2.04 -1.70
N VAL A 72 -15.89 -1.54 -2.15
CA VAL A 72 -15.39 -1.84 -3.51
C VAL A 72 -15.13 -3.33 -3.66
N PHE A 73 -14.52 -3.97 -2.65
CA PHE A 73 -14.27 -5.39 -2.65
C PHE A 73 -15.57 -6.21 -2.71
N GLU A 74 -16.58 -5.84 -1.93
CA GLU A 74 -17.91 -6.49 -1.94
C GLU A 74 -18.61 -6.38 -3.32
N GLU A 75 -18.52 -5.21 -3.94
CA GLU A 75 -19.10 -4.98 -5.26
C GLU A 75 -18.43 -5.86 -6.32
N GLU A 76 -17.11 -6.00 -6.27
CA GLU A 76 -16.37 -6.87 -7.19
C GLU A 76 -16.63 -8.37 -6.89
N ALA A 77 -16.65 -8.76 -5.61
CA ALA A 77 -16.97 -10.13 -5.23
C ALA A 77 -18.34 -10.57 -5.75
N LYS A 78 -19.35 -9.68 -5.72
CA LYS A 78 -20.67 -9.94 -6.30
C LYS A 78 -20.64 -10.16 -7.81
N LYS A 79 -19.77 -9.46 -8.54
CA LYS A 79 -19.58 -9.62 -9.99
C LYS A 79 -18.89 -10.94 -10.33
N ILE A 80 -17.94 -11.37 -9.51
CA ILE A 80 -17.24 -12.65 -9.65
C ILE A 80 -18.21 -13.83 -9.45
N GLY A 81 -19.22 -13.65 -8.59
CA GLY A 81 -20.20 -14.67 -8.28
C GLY A 81 -19.86 -15.47 -7.02
N ALA A 82 -20.30 -16.73 -6.96
CA ALA A 82 -20.07 -17.57 -5.79
C ALA A 82 -18.58 -17.90 -5.62
N VAL A 83 -18.01 -17.49 -4.50
CA VAL A 83 -16.65 -17.84 -4.08
C VAL A 83 -16.71 -18.57 -2.75
N ASP A 84 -15.93 -19.63 -2.62
CA ASP A 84 -15.94 -20.47 -1.42
C ASP A 84 -15.04 -19.92 -0.32
N PHE A 85 -13.92 -19.28 -0.69
CA PHE A 85 -12.85 -18.94 0.24
C PHE A 85 -12.36 -17.51 0.01
N LEU A 86 -12.02 -16.83 1.12
CA LEU A 86 -11.26 -15.59 1.10
C LEU A 86 -9.81 -15.88 1.53
N ALA A 87 -8.84 -15.52 0.71
CA ALA A 87 -7.43 -15.60 1.08
C ALA A 87 -6.95 -14.27 1.70
N GLN A 88 -6.36 -14.34 2.87
CA GLN A 88 -5.76 -13.20 3.58
C GLN A 88 -4.27 -13.39 3.79
N GLY A 89 -3.52 -12.29 3.70
CA GLY A 89 -2.07 -12.27 3.89
C GLY A 89 -1.64 -12.05 5.36
N THR A 90 -2.42 -12.50 6.33
CA THR A 90 -2.07 -12.45 7.76
C THR A 90 -0.75 -13.17 8.00
N ILE A 91 0.17 -12.57 8.75
CA ILE A 91 1.45 -13.14 9.14
C ILE A 91 1.53 -13.31 10.67
N TYR A 92 2.51 -14.07 11.16
CA TYR A 92 2.61 -14.41 12.59
C TYR A 92 2.65 -13.18 13.52
N PRO A 93 3.36 -12.08 13.24
CA PRO A 93 3.30 -10.87 14.06
C PRO A 93 1.88 -10.30 14.21
N ASP A 94 1.07 -10.32 13.15
CA ASP A 94 -0.32 -9.85 13.19
C ASP A 94 -1.17 -10.67 14.16
N VAL A 95 -0.89 -11.98 14.23
CA VAL A 95 -1.56 -12.91 15.16
C VAL A 95 -1.20 -12.61 16.61
N VAL A 96 0.10 -12.34 16.86
CA VAL A 96 0.60 -12.04 18.23
C VAL A 96 0.09 -10.67 18.71
N GLU A 97 0.12 -9.65 17.87
CA GLU A 97 -0.38 -8.32 18.20
C GLU A 97 -1.87 -8.29 18.49
N SER A 98 -2.62 -9.20 17.88
CA SER A 98 -4.07 -9.31 18.09
C SER A 98 -4.47 -10.02 19.38
N GLY A 99 -3.50 -10.51 20.15
CA GLY A 99 -3.69 -11.20 21.43
C GLY A 99 -3.87 -12.72 21.28
N LEU A 100 -3.11 -13.47 22.07
CA LEU A 100 -3.07 -14.95 22.14
C LEU A 100 -4.33 -15.58 22.76
N GLY A 101 -5.47 -15.01 22.63
CA GLY A 101 -6.60 -15.52 23.39
C GLY A 101 -7.96 -15.30 22.76
N GLY A 102 -8.23 -16.08 21.76
CA GLY A 102 -9.63 -16.33 21.43
C GLY A 102 -10.26 -15.30 20.48
N GLU A 103 -10.89 -15.89 19.51
CA GLU A 103 -11.80 -15.32 18.52
C GLU A 103 -11.15 -14.52 17.39
N SER A 104 -11.15 -15.18 16.24
CA SER A 104 -10.92 -14.58 14.91
C SER A 104 -11.61 -13.23 14.69
N ALA A 105 -12.58 -12.88 15.52
CA ALA A 105 -13.31 -11.63 15.51
C ALA A 105 -12.48 -10.40 15.96
N VAL A 106 -11.51 -10.58 16.89
CA VAL A 106 -10.68 -9.48 17.39
C VAL A 106 -9.57 -9.14 16.40
N ILE A 107 -9.00 -10.14 15.74
CA ILE A 107 -8.01 -9.95 14.66
C ILE A 107 -8.59 -9.11 13.52
N LYS A 108 -9.89 -9.26 13.28
CA LYS A 108 -10.63 -8.54 12.23
C LYS A 108 -10.77 -7.03 12.48
N SER A 109 -10.63 -6.56 13.72
CA SER A 109 -10.91 -5.16 14.05
C SER A 109 -9.70 -4.22 13.96
N HIS A 110 -8.47 -4.71 14.06
CA HIS A 110 -7.28 -3.85 14.15
C HIS A 110 -6.48 -3.70 12.85
N HIS A 111 -6.44 -4.74 12.01
CA HIS A 111 -5.80 -4.65 10.69
C HIS A 111 -6.79 -4.55 9.52
N ASN A 112 -8.03 -4.97 9.72
CA ASN A 112 -9.15 -4.71 8.78
C ASN A 112 -10.01 -3.57 9.32
N VAL A 113 -9.80 -2.38 8.84
CA VAL A 113 -10.51 -1.14 9.23
C VAL A 113 -11.96 -1.11 8.73
N GLY A 114 -12.63 -2.18 8.67
CA GLY A 114 -14.02 -2.24 8.22
C GLY A 114 -14.69 -3.58 8.44
N GLY A 115 -13.96 -4.56 8.98
CA GLY A 115 -14.50 -5.91 9.11
C GLY A 115 -14.47 -6.70 7.80
N LEU A 116 -14.95 -7.93 7.85
CA LEU A 116 -15.20 -8.73 6.64
C LEU A 116 -16.50 -8.26 5.99
N PRO A 117 -16.63 -8.42 4.67
CA PRO A 117 -17.87 -8.16 3.97
C PRO A 117 -19.03 -8.95 4.57
N ASP A 118 -20.08 -8.26 5.00
CA ASP A 118 -21.28 -8.90 5.56
C ASP A 118 -22.10 -9.67 4.51
N PHE A 119 -21.82 -9.46 3.23
CA PHE A 119 -22.61 -9.96 2.11
C PHE A 119 -21.99 -11.15 1.36
N VAL A 120 -20.77 -11.54 1.68
CA VAL A 120 -20.13 -12.68 1.01
C VAL A 120 -20.06 -13.83 1.99
N ASP A 121 -20.84 -14.87 1.71
CA ASP A 121 -20.91 -16.09 2.52
C ASP A 121 -19.72 -17.00 2.17
N PHE A 122 -18.52 -16.61 2.66
CA PHE A 122 -17.34 -17.44 2.54
C PHE A 122 -17.46 -18.66 3.46
N LYS A 123 -17.17 -19.84 2.94
CA LYS A 123 -17.09 -21.06 3.76
C LYS A 123 -15.99 -20.96 4.80
N GLU A 124 -14.83 -20.38 4.41
CA GLU A 124 -13.66 -20.28 5.27
C GLU A 124 -12.73 -19.15 4.79
N ILE A 125 -11.94 -18.61 5.72
CA ILE A 125 -10.82 -17.73 5.44
C ILE A 125 -9.54 -18.55 5.44
N ILE A 126 -8.78 -18.46 4.35
CA ILE A 126 -7.50 -19.14 4.19
C ILE A 126 -6.38 -18.14 4.46
N GLU A 127 -5.53 -18.42 5.43
CA GLU A 127 -4.39 -17.60 5.84
C GLU A 127 -3.07 -18.35 5.64
N PRO A 128 -2.56 -18.48 4.42
CA PRO A 128 -1.41 -19.34 4.11
C PRO A 128 -0.09 -18.91 4.76
N LEU A 129 -0.01 -17.67 5.23
CA LEU A 129 1.20 -17.07 5.79
C LEU A 129 1.13 -16.90 7.31
N ARG A 130 0.06 -17.37 7.95
CA ARG A 130 -0.26 -17.12 9.37
C ARG A 130 0.85 -17.45 10.34
N ASP A 131 1.60 -18.52 10.05
CA ASP A 131 2.66 -19.04 10.92
C ASP A 131 4.06 -18.55 10.53
N LEU A 132 4.15 -17.66 9.53
CA LEU A 132 5.42 -17.17 9.00
C LEU A 132 5.74 -15.77 9.52
N PHE A 133 7.03 -15.55 9.83
CA PHE A 133 7.58 -14.22 10.04
C PHE A 133 7.81 -13.50 8.72
N LYS A 134 7.89 -12.17 8.79
CA LYS A 134 8.04 -11.31 7.60
C LYS A 134 9.22 -11.69 6.71
N ASP A 135 10.33 -12.11 7.31
CA ASP A 135 11.51 -12.52 6.55
C ASP A 135 11.35 -13.87 5.87
N GLU A 136 10.57 -14.77 6.45
CA GLU A 136 10.20 -16.06 5.83
C GLU A 136 9.24 -15.83 4.66
N VAL A 137 8.27 -14.92 4.81
CA VAL A 137 7.38 -14.51 3.72
C VAL A 137 8.16 -13.92 2.56
N ARG A 138 9.18 -13.09 2.83
CA ARG A 138 10.06 -12.54 1.78
C ARG A 138 10.84 -13.65 1.04
N LYS A 139 11.40 -14.60 1.77
CA LYS A 139 12.10 -15.77 1.18
C LYS A 139 11.15 -16.58 0.28
N ALA A 140 9.97 -16.89 0.77
CA ALA A 140 8.94 -17.57 -0.01
C ALA A 140 8.57 -16.79 -1.28
N GLY A 141 8.46 -15.46 -1.18
CA GLY A 141 8.20 -14.60 -2.32
C GLY A 141 9.27 -14.69 -3.41
N LEU A 142 10.56 -14.67 -3.02
CA LEU A 142 11.67 -14.84 -3.95
C LEU A 142 11.66 -16.23 -4.61
N GLU A 143 11.44 -17.29 -3.84
CA GLU A 143 11.36 -18.66 -4.37
C GLU A 143 10.19 -18.84 -5.34
N LEU A 144 9.10 -18.13 -5.13
CA LEU A 144 7.97 -18.09 -6.07
C LEU A 144 8.28 -17.26 -7.34
N GLY A 145 9.41 -16.57 -7.37
CA GLY A 145 9.84 -15.74 -8.50
C GLY A 145 9.20 -14.36 -8.54
N ILE A 146 8.72 -13.86 -7.40
CA ILE A 146 8.29 -12.45 -7.30
C ILE A 146 9.52 -11.56 -7.41
N PRO A 147 9.50 -10.49 -8.23
CA PRO A 147 10.63 -9.59 -8.39
C PRO A 147 11.13 -9.03 -7.06
N GLU A 148 12.45 -8.96 -6.90
CA GLU A 148 13.11 -8.56 -5.65
C GLU A 148 12.65 -7.18 -5.16
N HIS A 149 12.49 -6.22 -6.07
CA HIS A 149 12.02 -4.87 -5.74
C HIS A 149 10.60 -4.82 -5.15
N LEU A 150 9.73 -5.80 -5.49
CA LEU A 150 8.42 -5.95 -4.86
C LEU A 150 8.50 -6.64 -3.51
N VAL A 151 9.35 -7.67 -3.38
CA VAL A 151 9.54 -8.43 -2.14
C VAL A 151 10.12 -7.55 -1.03
N PHE A 152 11.13 -6.73 -1.37
CA PHE A 152 11.84 -5.86 -0.42
C PHE A 152 11.37 -4.40 -0.43
N ARG A 153 10.25 -4.12 -1.07
CA ARG A 153 9.69 -2.76 -1.03
C ARG A 153 9.49 -2.28 0.40
N GLN A 154 9.73 -1.00 0.61
CA GLN A 154 9.52 -0.37 1.91
C GLN A 154 8.07 -0.53 2.38
N PRO A 155 7.83 -0.60 3.71
CA PRO A 155 6.50 -0.57 4.27
C PRO A 155 5.70 0.63 3.73
N PHE A 156 4.45 0.37 3.39
CA PHE A 156 3.53 1.41 2.94
C PHE A 156 2.26 1.30 3.78
N PRO A 157 1.76 2.40 4.34
CA PRO A 157 0.59 2.35 5.21
C PRO A 157 -0.65 1.93 4.43
N GLY A 158 -1.55 1.18 5.08
CA GLY A 158 -2.80 0.72 4.46
C GLY A 158 -3.62 1.86 3.82
N PRO A 159 -3.78 3.04 4.48
CA PRO A 159 -4.45 4.19 3.87
C PRO A 159 -3.66 4.88 2.75
N GLY A 160 -2.51 4.38 2.36
CA GLY A 160 -1.68 4.94 1.30
C GLY A 160 -1.18 6.35 1.60
N LEU A 161 -1.07 7.17 0.56
CA LEU A 161 -0.64 8.56 0.67
C LEU A 161 -1.66 9.46 1.39
N GLY A 162 -2.88 9.00 1.63
CA GLY A 162 -3.91 9.78 2.30
C GLY A 162 -3.52 10.27 3.69
N ILE A 163 -2.71 9.49 4.44
CA ILE A 163 -2.18 9.89 5.76
C ILE A 163 -0.87 10.66 5.68
N ARG A 164 -0.22 10.69 4.52
CA ARG A 164 0.99 11.49 4.27
C ARG A 164 0.67 12.91 3.75
N ILE A 165 -0.60 13.22 3.59
CA ILE A 165 -1.10 14.56 3.24
C ILE A 165 -1.75 15.14 4.48
N ILE A 166 -1.15 16.17 5.08
CA ILE A 166 -1.74 16.91 6.19
C ILE A 166 -2.86 17.80 5.68
N GLY A 167 -4.02 17.76 6.33
CA GLY A 167 -5.23 18.45 5.87
C GLY A 167 -6.01 17.63 4.84
N GLU A 168 -6.82 18.28 4.03
CA GLU A 168 -7.67 17.65 3.03
C GLU A 168 -6.87 16.95 1.92
N VAL A 169 -7.36 15.80 1.48
CA VAL A 169 -6.80 15.04 0.35
C VAL A 169 -7.46 15.48 -0.95
N THR A 170 -6.67 15.93 -1.90
CA THR A 170 -7.12 16.26 -3.26
C THR A 170 -6.21 15.59 -4.29
N GLY A 171 -6.71 15.39 -5.51
CA GLY A 171 -5.92 14.78 -6.59
C GLY A 171 -4.62 15.55 -6.88
N ASP A 172 -4.63 16.89 -6.79
CA ASP A 172 -3.41 17.70 -6.97
C ASP A 172 -2.40 17.46 -5.86
N LYS A 173 -2.84 17.44 -4.60
CA LYS A 173 -1.96 17.13 -3.46
C LYS A 173 -1.40 15.73 -3.53
N VAL A 174 -2.20 14.75 -3.97
CA VAL A 174 -1.74 13.39 -4.18
C VAL A 174 -0.64 13.35 -5.24
N ARG A 175 -0.81 14.02 -6.38
CA ARG A 175 0.23 14.10 -7.41
C ARG A 175 1.52 14.71 -6.89
N ILE A 176 1.43 15.82 -6.17
CA ILE A 176 2.62 16.46 -5.57
C ILE A 176 3.36 15.48 -4.67
N VAL A 177 2.65 14.78 -3.78
CA VAL A 177 3.29 13.84 -2.86
C VAL A 177 3.82 12.60 -3.58
N GLN A 178 3.14 12.13 -4.62
CA GLN A 178 3.61 11.03 -5.47
C GLN A 178 4.93 11.39 -6.16
N ASP A 179 5.00 12.57 -6.76
CA ASP A 179 6.21 13.02 -7.44
C ASP A 179 7.36 13.26 -6.45
N ALA A 180 7.10 13.91 -5.33
CA ALA A 180 8.11 14.17 -4.30
C ALA A 180 8.64 12.85 -3.69
N ASP A 181 7.76 11.90 -3.35
CA ASP A 181 8.13 10.59 -2.82
C ASP A 181 8.93 9.77 -3.85
N TYR A 182 8.53 9.82 -5.11
CA TYR A 182 9.22 9.13 -6.20
C TYR A 182 10.64 9.65 -6.38
N ILE A 183 10.81 10.97 -6.54
CA ILE A 183 12.11 11.61 -6.70
C ILE A 183 13.00 11.33 -5.49
N TYR A 184 12.47 11.49 -4.29
CA TYR A 184 13.23 11.27 -3.07
C TYR A 184 13.72 9.83 -2.94
N ARG A 185 12.86 8.85 -3.20
CA ARG A 185 13.25 7.43 -3.17
C ARG A 185 14.29 7.13 -4.26
N GLU A 186 14.09 7.63 -5.46
CA GLU A 186 15.05 7.45 -6.56
C GLU A 186 16.44 7.98 -6.21
N GLU A 187 16.55 9.15 -5.59
CA GLU A 187 17.84 9.72 -5.19
C GLU A 187 18.51 8.93 -4.04
N VAL A 188 17.73 8.46 -3.06
CA VAL A 188 18.27 7.59 -2.01
C VAL A 188 18.75 6.26 -2.60
N ASP A 189 17.97 5.64 -3.49
CA ASP A 189 18.33 4.38 -4.13
C ASP A 189 19.61 4.52 -4.98
N LYS A 190 19.73 5.60 -5.77
CA LYS A 190 20.96 5.93 -6.52
C LYS A 190 22.17 6.08 -5.60
N ALA A 191 22.02 6.79 -4.49
CA ALA A 191 23.11 6.97 -3.52
C ALA A 191 23.54 5.65 -2.88
N VAL A 192 22.58 4.79 -2.52
CA VAL A 192 22.84 3.46 -1.97
C VAL A 192 23.55 2.57 -2.99
N GLU A 193 23.10 2.55 -4.23
CA GLU A 193 23.70 1.73 -5.29
C GLU A 193 25.12 2.22 -5.65
N ALA A 194 25.35 3.53 -5.70
CA ALA A 194 26.69 4.10 -5.89
C ALA A 194 27.63 3.66 -4.77
N TYR A 195 27.17 3.74 -3.51
CA TYR A 195 27.97 3.31 -2.36
C TYR A 195 28.28 1.80 -2.38
N LYS A 196 27.26 0.97 -2.71
CA LYS A 196 27.45 -0.49 -2.85
C LYS A 196 28.50 -0.82 -3.92
N LYS A 197 28.42 -0.14 -5.08
CA LYS A 197 29.38 -0.33 -6.17
C LYS A 197 30.80 -0.01 -5.77
N GLU A 198 31.01 1.03 -4.98
CA GLU A 198 32.33 1.47 -4.52
C GLU A 198 32.86 0.62 -3.36
N ASN A 199 32.01 0.23 -2.41
CA ASN A 199 32.41 -0.37 -1.14
C ASN A 199 32.06 -1.86 -1.00
N GLY A 200 31.39 -2.47 -2.00
CA GLY A 200 31.01 -3.90 -2.01
C GLY A 200 29.90 -4.29 -1.00
N LYS A 201 29.32 -3.34 -0.29
CA LYS A 201 28.27 -3.55 0.71
C LYS A 201 27.34 -2.35 0.83
N ALA A 202 26.13 -2.57 1.36
CA ALA A 202 25.21 -1.49 1.65
C ALA A 202 25.78 -0.52 2.69
N PRO A 203 25.49 0.79 2.60
CA PRO A 203 25.93 1.77 3.57
C PRO A 203 25.25 1.58 4.92
N ALA A 204 25.99 1.83 6.02
CA ALA A 204 25.42 1.76 7.37
C ALA A 204 24.37 2.85 7.63
N TRP A 205 24.39 3.93 6.85
CA TRP A 205 23.43 5.04 6.95
C TRP A 205 22.14 4.80 6.14
N MET A 206 21.99 3.66 5.46
CA MET A 206 20.78 3.37 4.68
C MET A 206 19.57 3.37 5.61
N PRO A 207 18.61 4.27 5.41
CA PRO A 207 17.42 4.31 6.25
C PRO A 207 16.52 3.12 5.96
N ASN A 208 15.90 2.57 7.00
CA ASN A 208 14.94 1.47 6.86
C ASN A 208 13.61 1.94 6.26
N GLN A 209 13.26 3.19 6.48
CA GLN A 209 12.10 3.83 5.88
C GLN A 209 12.39 5.28 5.54
N TYR A 210 12.01 5.68 4.35
CA TYR A 210 12.10 7.06 3.86
C TYR A 210 10.93 7.37 2.93
N PHE A 211 10.38 8.57 3.06
CA PHE A 211 9.22 9.00 2.28
C PHE A 211 9.05 10.52 2.31
N ALA A 212 8.25 11.03 1.36
CA ALA A 212 7.78 12.40 1.38
C ALA A 212 6.37 12.50 1.98
N ALA A 213 6.12 13.58 2.71
CA ALA A 213 4.80 13.96 3.20
C ALA A 213 4.50 15.41 2.82
N LEU A 214 3.25 15.69 2.46
CA LEU A 214 2.82 17.03 2.10
C LEU A 214 2.23 17.72 3.32
N THR A 215 2.81 18.86 3.68
CA THR A 215 2.24 19.72 4.71
C THR A 215 1.13 20.59 4.13
N ASN A 216 0.27 21.14 4.99
CA ASN A 216 -0.71 22.14 4.55
C ASN A 216 -0.12 23.58 4.58
N MET A 217 1.16 23.71 4.89
CA MET A 217 1.89 24.98 4.91
C MET A 217 2.26 25.37 3.48
N ARG A 218 2.13 26.67 3.19
CA ARG A 218 2.62 27.25 1.96
C ARG A 218 3.79 28.19 2.24
N SER A 219 4.76 28.17 1.37
CA SER A 219 5.90 29.08 1.42
C SER A 219 5.94 29.95 0.18
N VAL A 220 6.51 31.13 0.33
CA VAL A 220 6.75 32.04 -0.78
C VAL A 220 8.07 31.65 -1.44
N GLY A 221 8.01 31.32 -2.71
CA GLY A 221 9.16 31.18 -3.59
C GLY A 221 9.25 32.39 -4.55
N VAL A 222 10.42 32.58 -5.13
CA VAL A 222 10.65 33.56 -6.20
C VAL A 222 11.21 32.80 -7.39
N MET A 223 10.49 32.85 -8.52
CA MET A 223 10.94 32.30 -9.79
C MET A 223 11.01 33.44 -10.80
N GLY A 224 12.21 33.92 -11.08
CA GLY A 224 12.40 35.14 -11.87
C GLY A 224 11.86 36.36 -11.11
N ASP A 225 10.96 37.11 -11.75
CA ASP A 225 10.33 38.31 -11.17
C ASP A 225 8.95 38.02 -10.51
N GLU A 226 8.52 36.75 -10.49
CA GLU A 226 7.22 36.36 -9.95
C GLU A 226 7.35 35.62 -8.60
N ARG A 227 6.37 35.84 -7.71
CA ARG A 227 6.23 35.11 -6.44
C ARG A 227 5.41 33.87 -6.67
N THR A 228 5.90 32.74 -6.18
CA THR A 228 5.15 31.48 -6.10
C THR A 228 4.71 31.20 -4.67
N TYR A 229 3.59 30.48 -4.51
CA TYR A 229 3.03 30.11 -3.21
C TYR A 229 2.78 28.61 -3.20
N ASP A 230 3.87 27.84 -3.02
CA ASP A 230 3.85 26.39 -3.12
C ASP A 230 3.75 25.72 -1.77
N TYR A 231 3.30 24.46 -1.77
CA TYR A 231 3.25 23.64 -0.57
C TYR A 231 4.65 23.21 -0.13
N ALA A 232 4.88 23.23 1.19
CA ALA A 232 6.07 22.63 1.77
C ALA A 232 5.92 21.11 1.89
N CYS A 233 6.89 20.36 1.35
CA CYS A 233 7.03 18.93 1.58
C CYS A 233 8.01 18.66 2.71
N LEU A 234 7.70 17.66 3.54
CA LEU A 234 8.59 17.10 4.53
C LEU A 234 9.20 15.82 3.96
N LEU A 235 10.52 15.72 3.98
CA LEU A 235 11.25 14.48 3.71
C LEU A 235 11.56 13.81 5.03
N TYR A 236 11.17 12.56 5.18
CA TYR A 236 11.32 11.78 6.41
C TYR A 236 12.25 10.59 6.17
N THR A 237 13.15 10.37 7.12
CA THR A 237 13.95 9.15 7.24
C THR A 237 13.80 8.59 8.64
N SER A 238 13.78 7.27 8.75
CA SER A 238 13.80 6.56 10.02
C SER A 238 14.85 5.47 9.96
N ASP A 239 15.76 5.52 10.90
CA ASP A 239 16.61 4.39 11.26
C ASP A 239 15.78 3.56 12.24
N ALA A 240 15.00 2.62 11.74
CA ALA A 240 14.30 1.73 12.64
C ALA A 240 15.32 0.95 13.47
N ALA A 241 15.29 1.18 14.77
CA ALA A 241 16.05 0.43 15.75
C ALA A 241 15.55 -1.02 15.79
#